data_b956fd6d468b12d15b06b4f880e41ef0
#
_entry.id   b956fd6d468b12d15b06b4f880e41ef0
#
_cell.length_a   1.000
_cell.length_b   1.000
_cell.length_c   1.000
_cell.angle_alpha   90.00
_cell.angle_beta   90.00
_cell.angle_gamma   90.00
#
_symmetry.space_group_name_H-M   'P 1'
#
loop_
_entity.id
_entity.type
_entity.pdbx_description
1 polymer ?
#
loop_
_entity_poly.entity_id
_entity_poly.type
_entity_poly.pdbx_seq_one_letter_code
_entity_poly.pdbx_strand_id
1 'polypeptide(L)'
;MPAFYAHERFGKKVWQQTEGDLKEIIRSHYPQFRIGLQGPDIFFFYRLYTNNKVSKYGTDMHAVSAYPFFLRALEIVRRKGRETKEYAYLLGFLCHYILDSESHSYVDEMIRKTGVEHVEIEEEFEKKLLRIDNKDPLAYPIAKLVPTDWNTVEAIAPFHPAVDKKQIRNSLFYLKGLKHLFTAPGAVKQTAINSALKLTGKYASLKGIMNQRIDNQKCVESNIGLLRRFDNAVSCLLYTSPSPRDKRQSR
;
A
#
# COMPACT_ATOMS: atom_id res chain seq x y z
N MET A 1 -2.10 -4.05 -4.13
CA MET A 1 -3.24 -3.08 -4.26
C MET A 1 -2.73 -1.70 -4.62
N PRO A 2 -3.27 -1.00 -5.65
CA PRO A 2 -2.88 0.38 -5.95
C PRO A 2 -3.49 1.43 -5.02
N ALA A 3 -4.40 1.06 -4.12
CA ALA A 3 -5.05 1.96 -3.16
C ALA A 3 -4.10 2.44 -2.06
N PHE A 4 -3.18 3.32 -2.44
CA PHE A 4 -2.12 3.83 -1.56
C PHE A 4 -2.67 4.39 -0.25
N TYR A 5 -3.75 5.19 -0.35
CA TYR A 5 -4.32 5.83 0.82
C TYR A 5 -5.03 4.85 1.76
N ALA A 6 -5.58 3.76 1.25
CA ALA A 6 -6.19 2.73 2.10
C ALA A 6 -5.13 2.11 3.04
N HIS A 7 -3.96 1.75 2.51
CA HIS A 7 -2.85 1.24 3.31
C HIS A 7 -2.30 2.27 4.30
N GLU A 8 -2.09 3.53 3.86
CA GLU A 8 -1.66 4.62 4.73
C GLU A 8 -2.63 4.83 5.90
N ARG A 9 -3.93 4.87 5.60
CA ARG A 9 -4.99 5.02 6.62
C ARG A 9 -5.03 3.84 7.59
N PHE A 10 -4.88 2.62 7.06
CA PHE A 10 -4.84 1.40 7.85
C PHE A 10 -3.68 1.41 8.84
N GLY A 11 -2.46 1.63 8.35
CA GLY A 11 -1.27 1.68 9.20
C GLY A 11 -1.34 2.80 10.24
N LYS A 12 -1.89 3.96 9.87
CA LYS A 12 -2.11 5.06 10.82
C LYS A 12 -3.08 4.66 11.93
N LYS A 13 -4.18 3.97 11.60
CA LYS A 13 -5.15 3.47 12.58
C LYS A 13 -4.52 2.45 13.54
N VAL A 14 -3.73 1.51 12.99
CA VAL A 14 -2.96 0.53 13.77
C VAL A 14 -1.97 1.23 14.70
N TRP A 15 -1.14 2.14 14.18
CA TRP A 15 -0.18 2.89 14.99
C TRP A 15 -0.82 3.69 16.12
N GLN A 16 -1.97 4.32 15.88
CA GLN A 16 -2.69 5.08 16.90
C GLN A 16 -3.15 4.21 18.08
N GLN A 17 -3.48 2.93 17.81
CA GLN A 17 -3.94 1.96 18.79
C GLN A 17 -2.82 1.09 19.38
N THR A 18 -1.60 1.18 18.83
CA THR A 18 -0.43 0.52 19.37
C THR A 18 0.10 1.28 20.58
N GLU A 19 0.64 0.58 21.57
CA GLU A 19 1.20 1.13 22.81
C GLU A 19 2.65 0.67 23.03
N GLY A 20 3.33 1.29 24.00
CA GLY A 20 4.67 0.91 24.43
C GLY A 20 5.74 1.08 23.35
N ASP A 21 6.75 0.21 23.39
CA ASP A 21 7.96 0.29 22.54
C ASP A 21 7.64 0.29 21.05
N LEU A 22 6.63 -0.48 20.62
CA LEU A 22 6.24 -0.54 19.20
C LEU A 22 5.77 0.81 18.68
N LYS A 23 5.02 1.56 19.48
CA LYS A 23 4.55 2.91 19.12
C LYS A 23 5.73 3.87 18.91
N GLU A 24 6.71 3.80 19.80
CA GLU A 24 7.88 4.65 19.75
C GLU A 24 8.81 4.31 18.57
N ILE A 25 8.99 3.02 18.27
CA ILE A 25 9.74 2.55 17.10
C ILE A 25 9.10 3.07 15.81
N ILE A 26 7.78 2.91 15.66
CA ILE A 26 7.06 3.42 14.50
C ILE A 26 7.17 4.94 14.41
N ARG A 27 7.03 5.67 15.53
CA ARG A 27 7.15 7.12 15.57
C ARG A 27 8.54 7.60 15.11
N SER A 28 9.59 6.97 15.61
CA SER A 28 10.97 7.33 15.31
C SER A 28 11.37 7.06 13.86
N HIS A 29 10.74 6.08 13.23
CA HIS A 29 11.01 5.64 11.86
C HIS A 29 9.76 5.67 10.98
N TYR A 30 8.88 6.67 11.18
CA TYR A 30 7.58 6.74 10.51
C TYR A 30 7.65 6.74 8.97
N PRO A 31 8.63 7.40 8.30
CA PRO A 31 8.77 7.30 6.84
C PRO A 31 8.99 5.86 6.35
N GLN A 32 9.77 5.05 7.10
CA GLN A 32 10.05 3.66 6.75
C GLN A 32 8.85 2.75 7.02
N PHE A 33 8.15 2.96 8.15
CA PHE A 33 6.87 2.31 8.42
C PHE A 33 5.86 2.61 7.32
N ARG A 34 5.69 3.89 6.97
CA ARG A 34 4.76 4.35 5.93
C ARG A 34 5.02 3.70 4.58
N ILE A 35 6.27 3.62 4.13
CA ILE A 35 6.54 2.97 2.86
C ILE A 35 6.39 1.45 2.94
N GLY A 36 6.64 0.85 4.10
CA GLY A 36 6.32 -0.54 4.38
C GLY A 36 4.83 -0.87 4.16
N LEU A 37 3.93 0.07 4.48
CA LEU A 37 2.50 -0.06 4.23
C LEU A 37 2.14 -0.26 2.75
N GLN A 38 3.05 0.04 1.83
CA GLN A 38 2.85 -0.21 0.40
C GLN A 38 3.36 -1.60 -0.01
N GLY A 39 4.01 -2.34 0.89
CA GLY A 39 4.49 -3.68 0.64
C GLY A 39 5.30 -3.81 -0.64
N PRO A 40 5.08 -4.86 -1.45
CA PRO A 40 5.74 -5.06 -2.73
C PRO A 40 5.20 -4.17 -3.86
N ASP A 41 4.10 -3.44 -3.65
CA ASP A 41 3.47 -2.56 -4.66
C ASP A 41 4.39 -1.45 -5.13
N ILE A 42 5.37 -1.06 -4.32
CA ILE A 42 6.40 -0.07 -4.71
C ILE A 42 7.13 -0.48 -5.99
N PHE A 43 7.20 -1.78 -6.30
CA PHE A 43 7.90 -2.29 -7.46
C PHE A 43 7.05 -2.32 -8.73
N PHE A 44 5.71 -2.32 -8.65
CA PHE A 44 4.81 -2.33 -9.80
C PHE A 44 5.03 -1.15 -10.73
N PHE A 45 5.37 -0.02 -10.18
CA PHE A 45 5.51 1.24 -10.90
C PHE A 45 6.90 1.44 -11.55
N TYR A 46 7.82 0.49 -11.34
CA TYR A 46 9.14 0.58 -11.94
C TYR A 46 9.07 0.42 -13.46
N ARG A 47 9.35 1.53 -14.21
CA ARG A 47 9.36 1.54 -15.68
C ARG A 47 8.12 0.87 -16.30
N LEU A 48 6.92 1.33 -15.93
CA LEU A 48 5.62 0.79 -16.38
C LEU A 48 5.48 0.60 -17.92
N TYR A 49 6.31 1.28 -18.70
CA TYR A 49 6.34 1.19 -20.16
C TYR A 49 7.14 0.00 -20.70
N THR A 50 7.77 -0.78 -19.83
CA THR A 50 8.58 -1.95 -20.21
C THR A 50 8.25 -3.15 -19.33
N ASN A 51 8.30 -4.34 -19.93
CA ASN A 51 8.37 -5.58 -19.14
C ASN A 51 9.77 -5.68 -18.52
N ASN A 52 9.85 -5.72 -17.20
CA ASN A 52 11.12 -5.74 -16.50
C ASN A 52 11.09 -6.64 -15.25
N LYS A 53 12.27 -7.08 -14.82
CA LYS A 53 12.42 -8.01 -13.69
C LYS A 53 11.95 -7.41 -12.35
N VAL A 54 12.02 -6.10 -12.17
CA VAL A 54 11.64 -5.43 -10.91
C VAL A 54 10.13 -5.41 -10.74
N SER A 55 9.38 -4.98 -11.78
CA SER A 55 7.91 -5.01 -11.71
C SER A 55 7.38 -6.44 -11.64
N LYS A 56 8.00 -7.38 -12.38
CA LYS A 56 7.66 -8.80 -12.26
C LYS A 56 7.90 -9.32 -10.84
N TYR A 57 9.01 -8.97 -10.19
CA TYR A 57 9.28 -9.34 -8.80
C TYR A 57 8.18 -8.87 -7.85
N GLY A 58 7.72 -7.62 -7.98
CA GLY A 58 6.58 -7.11 -7.19
C GLY A 58 5.31 -7.95 -7.39
N THR A 59 4.98 -8.28 -8.64
CA THR A 59 3.83 -9.13 -8.98
C THR A 59 3.97 -10.55 -8.43
N ASP A 60 5.13 -11.16 -8.61
CA ASP A 60 5.40 -12.53 -8.15
C ASP A 60 5.26 -12.65 -6.61
N MET A 61 5.61 -11.59 -5.86
CA MET A 61 5.45 -11.59 -4.40
C MET A 61 3.99 -11.71 -3.92
N HIS A 62 3.01 -11.26 -4.72
CA HIS A 62 1.59 -11.44 -4.39
C HIS A 62 1.07 -12.84 -4.76
N ALA A 63 1.75 -13.53 -5.67
CA ALA A 63 1.34 -14.85 -6.14
C ALA A 63 1.91 -16.02 -5.31
N VAL A 64 2.86 -15.75 -4.42
CA VAL A 64 3.53 -16.78 -3.61
C VAL A 64 3.20 -16.66 -2.12
N SER A 65 3.42 -17.74 -1.38
CA SER A 65 3.28 -17.71 0.08
C SER A 65 4.18 -16.65 0.71
N ALA A 66 3.64 -15.84 1.61
CA ALA A 66 4.39 -14.84 2.37
C ALA A 66 5.31 -15.45 3.46
N TYR A 67 5.11 -16.72 3.81
CA TYR A 67 5.86 -17.38 4.88
C TYR A 67 7.38 -17.33 4.72
N PRO A 68 7.97 -17.66 3.55
CA PRO A 68 9.43 -17.56 3.35
C PRO A 68 9.95 -16.12 3.46
N PHE A 69 9.15 -15.13 3.05
CA PHE A 69 9.51 -13.73 3.23
C PHE A 69 9.60 -13.35 4.71
N PHE A 70 8.56 -13.67 5.50
CA PHE A 70 8.55 -13.34 6.93
C PHE A 70 9.60 -14.09 7.72
N LEU A 71 9.93 -15.34 7.39
CA LEU A 71 11.04 -16.05 8.03
C LEU A 71 12.36 -15.30 7.84
N ARG A 72 12.72 -14.93 6.60
CA ARG A 72 13.94 -14.15 6.33
C ARG A 72 13.90 -12.79 7.02
N ALA A 73 12.73 -12.14 7.02
CA ALA A 73 12.56 -10.85 7.67
C ALA A 73 12.81 -10.91 9.18
N LEU A 74 12.35 -11.97 9.86
CA LEU A 74 12.63 -12.19 11.28
C LEU A 74 14.12 -12.38 11.55
N GLU A 75 14.87 -13.08 10.68
CA GLU A 75 16.32 -13.23 10.80
C GLU A 75 17.05 -11.88 10.65
N ILE A 76 16.58 -11.02 9.74
CA ILE A 76 17.14 -9.67 9.57
C ILE A 76 16.93 -8.87 10.85
N VAL A 77 15.72 -8.88 11.41
CA VAL A 77 15.40 -8.16 12.65
C VAL A 77 16.16 -8.72 13.85
N ARG A 78 16.33 -10.04 13.95
CA ARG A 78 17.16 -10.66 15.02
C ARG A 78 18.60 -10.16 14.99
N ARG A 79 19.18 -9.97 13.80
CA ARG A 79 20.56 -9.47 13.63
C ARG A 79 20.69 -7.97 13.83
N LYS A 80 19.72 -7.17 13.39
CA LYS A 80 19.79 -5.70 13.43
C LYS A 80 19.21 -5.09 14.69
N GLY A 81 18.33 -5.80 15.38
CA GLY A 81 17.57 -5.30 16.53
C GLY A 81 16.20 -4.74 16.16
N ARG A 82 15.39 -4.49 17.19
CA ARG A 82 14.01 -3.99 17.03
C ARG A 82 13.93 -2.45 16.97
N GLU A 83 14.87 -1.72 17.52
CA GLU A 83 14.87 -0.26 17.53
C GLU A 83 15.47 0.32 16.24
N THR A 84 15.05 -0.21 15.09
CA THR A 84 15.67 0.10 13.79
C THR A 84 14.63 0.46 12.73
N LYS A 85 15.10 1.21 11.72
CA LYS A 85 14.33 1.57 10.54
C LYS A 85 13.84 0.35 9.76
N GLU A 86 14.62 -0.73 9.76
CA GLU A 86 14.29 -1.99 9.12
C GLU A 86 13.09 -2.65 9.81
N TYR A 87 13.07 -2.64 11.14
CA TYR A 87 11.94 -3.18 11.87
C TYR A 87 10.66 -2.37 11.66
N ALA A 88 10.75 -1.03 11.65
CA ALA A 88 9.62 -0.18 11.34
C ALA A 88 9.07 -0.46 9.91
N TYR A 89 9.96 -0.64 8.92
CA TYR A 89 9.57 -1.05 7.56
C TYR A 89 8.82 -2.39 7.57
N LEU A 90 9.33 -3.39 8.29
CA LEU A 90 8.70 -4.71 8.40
C LEU A 90 7.32 -4.63 9.06
N LEU A 91 7.16 -3.81 10.09
CA LEU A 91 5.84 -3.59 10.72
C LEU A 91 4.83 -3.00 9.73
N GLY A 92 5.27 -2.04 8.91
CA GLY A 92 4.44 -1.52 7.82
C GLY A 92 4.09 -2.58 6.79
N PHE A 93 5.08 -3.39 6.38
CA PHE A 93 4.87 -4.48 5.43
C PHE A 93 3.88 -5.54 5.97
N LEU A 94 3.94 -5.84 7.26
CA LEU A 94 2.97 -6.72 7.92
C LEU A 94 1.55 -6.14 7.85
N CYS A 95 1.40 -4.83 8.09
CA CYS A 95 0.12 -4.15 7.95
C CYS A 95 -0.42 -4.25 6.51
N HIS A 96 0.45 -4.04 5.50
CA HIS A 96 0.09 -4.23 4.09
C HIS A 96 -0.44 -5.64 3.84
N TYR A 97 0.34 -6.65 4.22
CA TYR A 97 -0.02 -8.05 4.02
C TYR A 97 -1.38 -8.42 4.63
N ILE A 98 -1.66 -7.95 5.84
CA ILE A 98 -2.93 -8.26 6.53
C ILE A 98 -4.11 -7.61 5.82
N LEU A 99 -4.01 -6.32 5.46
CA LEU A 99 -5.09 -5.65 4.75
C LEU A 99 -5.36 -6.29 3.38
N ASP A 100 -4.31 -6.66 2.66
CA ASP A 100 -4.41 -7.35 1.38
C ASP A 100 -5.06 -8.72 1.52
N SER A 101 -4.63 -9.51 2.49
CA SER A 101 -5.18 -10.86 2.74
C SER A 101 -6.68 -10.82 3.04
N GLU A 102 -7.13 -9.80 3.77
CA GLU A 102 -8.54 -9.62 4.11
C GLU A 102 -9.38 -9.11 2.92
N SER A 103 -8.76 -8.43 1.97
CA SER A 103 -9.48 -7.68 0.93
C SER A 103 -9.51 -8.39 -0.42
N HIS A 104 -8.44 -9.07 -0.84
CA HIS A 104 -8.26 -9.57 -2.22
C HIS A 104 -9.34 -10.55 -2.68
N SER A 105 -9.67 -11.54 -1.85
CA SER A 105 -10.72 -12.52 -2.22
C SER A 105 -12.07 -11.85 -2.49
N TYR A 106 -12.37 -10.79 -1.78
CA TYR A 106 -13.58 -10.03 -1.97
C TYR A 106 -13.52 -9.11 -3.21
N VAL A 107 -12.38 -8.50 -3.48
CA VAL A 107 -12.18 -7.74 -4.72
C VAL A 107 -12.38 -8.67 -5.93
N ASP A 108 -11.81 -9.88 -5.91
CA ASP A 108 -12.01 -10.88 -6.97
C ASP A 108 -13.48 -11.31 -7.13
N GLU A 109 -14.22 -11.44 -6.03
CA GLU A 109 -15.67 -11.67 -6.05
C GLU A 109 -16.39 -10.52 -6.73
N MET A 110 -16.06 -9.28 -6.37
CA MET A 110 -16.71 -8.09 -6.93
C MET A 110 -16.37 -7.87 -8.41
N ILE A 111 -15.15 -8.22 -8.86
CA ILE A 111 -14.80 -8.23 -10.28
C ILE A 111 -15.73 -9.17 -11.05
N ARG A 112 -15.89 -10.42 -10.58
CA ARG A 112 -16.78 -11.41 -11.22
C ARG A 112 -18.23 -10.96 -11.23
N LYS A 113 -18.68 -10.30 -10.15
CA LYS A 113 -20.07 -9.86 -9.99
C LYS A 113 -20.42 -8.64 -10.87
N THR A 114 -19.53 -7.68 -10.94
CA THR A 114 -19.82 -6.35 -11.51
C THR A 114 -19.20 -6.11 -12.87
N GLY A 115 -18.17 -6.90 -13.24
CA GLY A 115 -17.33 -6.67 -14.42
C GLY A 115 -16.46 -5.41 -14.32
N VAL A 116 -16.31 -4.82 -13.12
CA VAL A 116 -15.45 -3.66 -12.90
C VAL A 116 -14.02 -4.15 -12.68
N GLU A 117 -13.06 -3.47 -13.27
CA GLU A 117 -11.63 -3.79 -13.15
C GLU A 117 -11.12 -3.63 -11.71
N HIS A 118 -10.16 -4.48 -11.32
CA HIS A 118 -9.54 -4.51 -10.00
C HIS A 118 -9.11 -3.11 -9.51
N VAL A 119 -8.31 -2.44 -10.31
CA VAL A 119 -7.77 -1.11 -9.98
C VAL A 119 -8.84 -0.03 -9.84
N GLU A 120 -9.97 -0.19 -10.52
CA GLU A 120 -11.09 0.73 -10.43
C GLU A 120 -11.89 0.53 -9.14
N ILE A 121 -12.10 -0.72 -8.71
CA ILE A 121 -12.74 -1.04 -7.42
C ILE A 121 -11.93 -0.42 -6.27
N GLU A 122 -10.63 -0.51 -6.33
CA GLU A 122 -9.73 0.02 -5.30
C GLU A 122 -9.63 1.55 -5.33
N GLU A 123 -9.65 2.15 -6.51
CA GLU A 123 -9.70 3.61 -6.66
C GLU A 123 -11.00 4.17 -6.05
N GLU A 124 -12.13 3.55 -6.34
CA GLU A 124 -13.42 3.95 -5.77
C GLU A 124 -13.42 3.84 -4.24
N PHE A 125 -12.78 2.80 -3.70
CA PHE A 125 -12.60 2.66 -2.26
C PHE A 125 -11.65 3.72 -1.70
N GLU A 126 -10.55 4.03 -2.38
CA GLU A 126 -9.63 5.12 -1.99
C GLU A 126 -10.35 6.47 -1.93
N LYS A 127 -11.19 6.81 -2.92
CA LYS A 127 -12.02 8.02 -2.91
C LYS A 127 -12.96 8.07 -1.71
N LYS A 128 -13.61 6.94 -1.41
CA LYS A 128 -14.49 6.84 -0.25
C LYS A 128 -13.75 7.12 1.05
N LEU A 129 -12.58 6.52 1.25
CA LEU A 129 -11.76 6.73 2.46
C LEU A 129 -11.27 8.17 2.60
N LEU A 130 -10.83 8.79 1.51
CA LEU A 130 -10.43 10.19 1.48
C LEU A 130 -11.59 11.11 1.89
N ARG A 131 -12.81 10.88 1.38
CA ARG A 131 -14.00 11.65 1.76
C ARG A 131 -14.38 11.44 3.23
N ILE A 132 -14.30 10.23 3.76
CA ILE A 132 -14.52 9.94 5.18
C ILE A 132 -13.56 10.78 6.06
N ASP A 133 -12.33 10.98 5.60
CA ASP A 133 -11.33 11.77 6.30
C ASP A 133 -11.35 13.28 5.93
N ASN A 134 -12.43 13.75 5.30
CA ASN A 134 -12.63 15.14 4.85
C ASN A 134 -11.52 15.66 3.92
N LYS A 135 -11.00 14.79 3.04
CA LYS A 135 -9.99 15.11 2.03
C LYS A 135 -10.61 15.08 0.64
N ASP A 136 -10.16 16.01 -0.21
CA ASP A 136 -10.55 16.00 -1.62
C ASP A 136 -9.80 14.88 -2.36
N PRO A 137 -10.51 13.84 -2.88
CA PRO A 137 -9.87 12.73 -3.58
C PRO A 137 -9.07 13.16 -4.81
N LEU A 138 -9.48 14.22 -5.50
CA LEU A 138 -8.82 14.69 -6.72
C LEU A 138 -7.58 15.53 -6.45
N ALA A 139 -7.51 16.18 -5.29
CA ALA A 139 -6.45 17.13 -4.94
C ALA A 139 -5.50 16.61 -3.85
N TYR A 140 -5.85 15.54 -3.14
CA TYR A 140 -5.02 15.05 -2.04
C TYR A 140 -3.62 14.64 -2.51
N PRO A 141 -2.54 15.21 -1.95
CA PRO A 141 -1.20 15.06 -2.50
C PRO A 141 -0.52 13.77 -2.05
N ILE A 142 -1.03 12.60 -2.47
CA ILE A 142 -0.50 11.28 -2.12
C ILE A 142 1.01 11.18 -2.39
N ALA A 143 1.50 11.80 -3.45
CA ALA A 143 2.91 11.80 -3.79
C ALA A 143 3.83 12.32 -2.66
N LYS A 144 3.34 13.22 -1.79
CA LYS A 144 4.10 13.71 -0.62
C LYS A 144 4.31 12.64 0.45
N LEU A 145 3.54 11.57 0.42
CA LEU A 145 3.65 10.46 1.38
C LEU A 145 4.74 9.45 1.00
N VAL A 146 5.30 9.53 -0.23
CA VAL A 146 6.32 8.62 -0.74
C VAL A 146 7.71 9.16 -0.43
N PRO A 147 8.45 8.60 0.56
CA PRO A 147 9.84 8.94 0.82
C PRO A 147 10.74 8.37 -0.28
N THR A 148 11.78 9.11 -0.67
CA THR A 148 12.72 8.71 -1.74
C THR A 148 14.19 8.85 -1.33
N ASP A 149 14.42 9.10 -0.03
CA ASP A 149 15.75 9.27 0.55
C ASP A 149 16.49 7.92 0.71
N TRP A 150 17.81 8.02 0.82
CA TRP A 150 18.65 6.82 0.94
C TRP A 150 18.44 6.07 2.25
N ASN A 151 18.09 6.75 3.34
CA ASN A 151 17.81 6.12 4.61
C ASN A 151 16.61 5.15 4.50
N THR A 152 15.59 5.55 3.75
CA THR A 152 14.44 4.70 3.42
C THR A 152 14.84 3.52 2.52
N VAL A 153 15.64 3.76 1.49
CA VAL A 153 16.14 2.70 0.59
C VAL A 153 16.93 1.65 1.36
N GLU A 154 17.78 2.06 2.30
CA GLU A 154 18.56 1.15 3.14
C GLU A 154 17.71 0.33 4.10
N ALA A 155 16.59 0.86 4.56
CA ALA A 155 15.63 0.10 5.36
C ALA A 155 14.93 -1.01 4.57
N ILE A 156 14.63 -0.75 3.28
CA ILE A 156 13.93 -1.69 2.38
C ILE A 156 14.87 -2.80 1.88
N ALA A 157 16.09 -2.43 1.49
CA ALA A 157 17.01 -3.29 0.72
C ALA A 157 17.28 -4.67 1.35
N PRO A 158 17.45 -4.84 2.67
CA PRO A 158 17.71 -6.14 3.27
C PRO A 158 16.59 -7.17 3.03
N PHE A 159 15.36 -6.73 2.85
CA PHE A 159 14.18 -7.59 2.68
C PHE A 159 13.97 -8.03 1.21
N HIS A 160 14.59 -7.34 0.26
CA HIS A 160 14.38 -7.54 -1.18
C HIS A 160 15.70 -7.82 -1.93
N PRO A 161 16.35 -8.97 -1.68
CA PRO A 161 17.69 -9.26 -2.23
C PRO A 161 17.71 -9.38 -3.76
N ALA A 162 16.56 -9.59 -4.40
CA ALA A 162 16.44 -9.64 -5.85
C ALA A 162 16.45 -8.27 -6.55
N VAL A 163 16.41 -7.17 -5.78
CA VAL A 163 16.33 -5.80 -6.28
C VAL A 163 17.44 -4.96 -5.65
N ASP A 164 18.28 -4.33 -6.46
CA ASP A 164 19.35 -3.50 -5.94
C ASP A 164 18.85 -2.15 -5.38
N LYS A 165 19.68 -1.49 -4.58
CA LYS A 165 19.32 -0.21 -3.93
C LYS A 165 18.95 0.90 -4.93
N LYS A 166 19.57 0.94 -6.11
CA LYS A 166 19.26 1.93 -7.16
C LYS A 166 17.89 1.63 -7.77
N GLN A 167 17.58 0.36 -7.99
CA GLN A 167 16.27 -0.07 -8.48
C GLN A 167 15.17 0.23 -7.46
N ILE A 168 15.40 -0.04 -6.17
CA ILE A 168 14.46 0.33 -5.09
C ILE A 168 14.22 1.84 -5.10
N ARG A 169 15.27 2.64 -5.11
CA ARG A 169 15.14 4.10 -5.14
C ARG A 169 14.37 4.58 -6.36
N ASN A 170 14.69 4.04 -7.53
CA ASN A 170 13.98 4.38 -8.76
C ASN A 170 12.51 3.97 -8.70
N SER A 171 12.17 2.83 -8.12
CA SER A 171 10.77 2.41 -7.90
C SER A 171 10.01 3.45 -7.08
N LEU A 172 10.60 3.95 -6.01
CA LEU A 172 10.01 5.02 -5.17
C LEU A 172 9.84 6.33 -5.96
N PHE A 173 10.81 6.70 -6.81
CA PHE A 173 10.69 7.89 -7.66
C PHE A 173 9.60 7.73 -8.71
N TYR A 174 9.50 6.56 -9.37
CA TYR A 174 8.43 6.29 -10.34
C TYR A 174 7.06 6.31 -9.66
N LEU A 175 6.91 5.66 -8.52
CA LEU A 175 5.67 5.70 -7.73
C LEU A 175 5.29 7.13 -7.37
N LYS A 176 6.24 7.90 -6.81
CA LYS A 176 6.03 9.32 -6.44
C LYS A 176 5.64 10.18 -7.63
N GLY A 177 6.37 10.04 -8.74
CA GLY A 177 6.12 10.78 -9.98
C GLY A 177 4.74 10.45 -10.56
N LEU A 178 4.34 9.18 -10.56
CA LEU A 178 3.05 8.74 -11.05
C LEU A 178 1.89 9.27 -10.19
N LYS A 179 2.02 9.16 -8.85
CA LYS A 179 1.02 9.71 -7.94
C LYS A 179 0.92 11.24 -8.05
N HIS A 180 2.02 11.94 -8.33
CA HIS A 180 1.99 13.37 -8.64
C HIS A 180 1.30 13.68 -9.97
N LEU A 181 1.62 12.93 -11.01
CA LEU A 181 0.99 13.05 -12.32
C LEU A 181 -0.53 12.84 -12.23
N PHE A 182 -0.95 11.82 -11.51
CA PHE A 182 -2.36 11.43 -11.39
C PHE A 182 -3.15 12.19 -10.30
N THR A 183 -2.53 13.07 -9.54
CA THR A 183 -3.26 14.07 -8.75
C THR A 183 -3.80 15.14 -9.72
N ALA A 184 -5.10 15.08 -10.03
CA ALA A 184 -5.73 15.85 -11.09
C ALA A 184 -7.02 16.57 -10.64
N PRO A 185 -6.92 17.64 -9.82
CA PRO A 185 -8.09 18.39 -9.34
C PRO A 185 -8.78 19.16 -10.47
N GLY A 186 -8.06 19.53 -11.53
CA GLY A 186 -8.60 20.23 -12.69
C GLY A 186 -9.17 19.28 -13.74
N ALA A 187 -10.38 19.60 -14.28
CA ALA A 187 -11.02 18.81 -15.32
C ALA A 187 -10.17 18.68 -16.59
N VAL A 188 -9.47 19.75 -16.98
CA VAL A 188 -8.61 19.77 -18.17
C VAL A 188 -7.48 18.74 -18.07
N LYS A 189 -6.77 18.71 -16.93
CA LYS A 189 -5.70 17.73 -16.70
C LYS A 189 -6.24 16.30 -16.75
N GLN A 190 -7.36 16.04 -16.08
CA GLN A 190 -7.97 14.72 -16.04
C GLN A 190 -8.42 14.26 -17.44
N THR A 191 -9.05 15.16 -18.21
CA THR A 191 -9.47 14.88 -19.59
C THR A 191 -8.26 14.57 -20.46
N ALA A 192 -7.17 15.37 -20.37
CA ALA A 192 -5.96 15.14 -21.14
C ALA A 192 -5.34 13.76 -20.84
N ILE A 193 -5.23 13.38 -19.55
CA ILE A 193 -4.70 12.06 -19.15
C ILE A 193 -5.62 10.94 -19.65
N ASN A 194 -6.93 11.06 -19.47
CA ASN A 194 -7.89 10.06 -19.93
C ASN A 194 -7.87 9.90 -21.45
N SER A 195 -7.73 11.00 -22.21
CA SER A 195 -7.60 10.96 -23.66
C SER A 195 -6.32 10.26 -24.11
N ALA A 196 -5.19 10.55 -23.46
CA ALA A 196 -3.93 9.87 -23.73
C ALA A 196 -4.02 8.36 -23.44
N LEU A 197 -4.66 7.96 -22.35
CA LEU A 197 -4.89 6.54 -22.02
C LEU A 197 -5.80 5.84 -23.04
N LYS A 198 -6.83 6.54 -23.55
CA LYS A 198 -7.71 6.02 -24.62
C LYS A 198 -6.96 5.81 -25.92
N LEU A 199 -6.13 6.78 -26.33
CA LEU A 199 -5.31 6.70 -27.54
C LEU A 199 -4.33 5.51 -27.52
N THR A 200 -3.82 5.16 -26.34
CA THR A 200 -2.91 4.01 -26.17
C THR A 200 -3.65 2.67 -25.96
N GLY A 201 -4.97 2.65 -25.97
CA GLY A 201 -5.77 1.47 -25.67
C GLY A 201 -5.71 0.98 -24.19
N LYS A 202 -5.04 1.73 -23.32
CA LYS A 202 -4.80 1.35 -21.91
C LYS A 202 -5.81 1.97 -20.93
N TYR A 203 -6.83 2.65 -21.42
CA TYR A 203 -7.78 3.36 -20.56
C TYR A 203 -8.47 2.43 -19.57
N ALA A 204 -9.03 1.30 -20.02
CA ALA A 204 -9.76 0.38 -19.16
C ALA A 204 -8.90 -0.14 -17.99
N SER A 205 -7.66 -0.54 -18.27
CA SER A 205 -6.75 -1.13 -17.29
C SER A 205 -6.04 -0.13 -16.38
N LEU A 206 -5.94 1.15 -16.77
CA LEU A 206 -5.14 2.15 -16.04
C LEU A 206 -5.95 3.33 -15.50
N LYS A 207 -7.21 3.51 -15.89
CA LYS A 207 -8.03 4.65 -15.40
C LYS A 207 -8.14 4.66 -13.87
N GLY A 208 -8.19 3.49 -13.24
CA GLY A 208 -8.27 3.35 -11.78
C GLY A 208 -6.96 3.63 -11.03
N ILE A 209 -5.86 4.00 -11.72
CA ILE A 209 -4.66 4.50 -11.04
C ILE A 209 -4.82 5.99 -10.66
N MET A 210 -5.77 6.68 -11.29
CA MET A 210 -6.09 8.08 -11.05
C MET A 210 -7.51 8.21 -10.53
N ASN A 211 -7.70 8.90 -9.42
CA ASN A 211 -9.02 9.18 -8.87
C ASN A 211 -9.89 9.92 -9.90
N GLN A 212 -10.95 9.26 -10.36
CA GLN A 212 -11.86 9.81 -11.34
C GLN A 212 -12.87 10.76 -10.68
N ARG A 213 -13.25 11.83 -11.42
CA ARG A 213 -14.23 12.82 -10.96
C ARG A 213 -15.64 12.23 -10.77
N ILE A 214 -16.00 11.29 -11.63
CA ILE A 214 -17.29 10.63 -11.61
C ILE A 214 -17.14 9.28 -10.90
N ASP A 215 -17.98 9.03 -9.91
CA ASP A 215 -17.97 7.78 -9.18
C ASP A 215 -18.64 6.65 -9.99
N ASN A 216 -18.06 5.46 -9.93
CA ASN A 216 -18.65 4.29 -10.53
C ASN A 216 -19.72 3.69 -9.58
N GLN A 217 -20.99 3.83 -9.97
CA GLN A 217 -22.12 3.36 -9.17
C GLN A 217 -22.09 1.83 -8.92
N LYS A 218 -21.46 1.05 -9.79
CA LYS A 218 -21.27 -0.38 -9.58
C LYS A 218 -20.35 -0.72 -8.39
N CYS A 219 -19.57 0.25 -7.90
CA CYS A 219 -18.65 0.08 -6.79
C CYS A 219 -19.26 0.44 -5.41
N VAL A 220 -20.53 0.80 -5.34
CA VAL A 220 -21.19 1.12 -4.06
C VAL A 220 -21.13 -0.05 -3.09
N GLU A 221 -21.49 -1.26 -3.57
CA GLU A 221 -21.45 -2.47 -2.76
C GLU A 221 -20.03 -2.85 -2.36
N SER A 222 -19.07 -2.82 -3.30
CA SER A 222 -17.67 -3.13 -3.02
C SER A 222 -17.08 -2.17 -1.97
N ASN A 223 -17.42 -0.89 -2.05
CA ASN A 223 -17.00 0.11 -1.08
C ASN A 223 -17.50 -0.17 0.35
N ILE A 224 -18.72 -0.69 0.50
CA ILE A 224 -19.28 -1.07 1.81
C ILE A 224 -18.56 -2.32 2.35
N GLY A 225 -18.41 -3.33 1.51
CA GLY A 225 -17.75 -4.59 1.89
C GLY A 225 -16.28 -4.40 2.22
N LEU A 226 -15.55 -3.59 1.46
CA LEU A 226 -14.14 -3.25 1.73
C LEU A 226 -13.99 -2.46 3.03
N LEU A 227 -14.90 -1.55 3.35
CA LEU A 227 -14.84 -0.81 4.61
C LEU A 227 -14.99 -1.74 5.82
N ARG A 228 -15.90 -2.73 5.75
CA ARG A 228 -16.05 -3.74 6.80
C ARG A 228 -14.78 -4.58 6.98
N ARG A 229 -14.16 -5.02 5.88
CA ARG A 229 -12.91 -5.79 5.91
C ARG A 229 -11.74 -4.97 6.44
N PHE A 230 -11.67 -3.71 6.07
CA PHE A 230 -10.70 -2.77 6.61
C PHE A 230 -10.79 -2.66 8.14
N ASP A 231 -11.99 -2.52 8.69
CA ASP A 231 -12.19 -2.42 10.15
C ASP A 231 -11.92 -3.76 10.86
N ASN A 232 -12.29 -4.88 10.24
CA ASN A 232 -11.99 -6.23 10.74
C ASN A 232 -10.47 -6.50 10.76
N ALA A 233 -9.74 -6.09 9.71
CA ALA A 233 -8.28 -6.24 9.63
C ALA A 233 -7.56 -5.46 10.75
N VAL A 234 -8.03 -4.26 11.11
CA VAL A 234 -7.50 -3.49 12.26
C VAL A 234 -7.66 -4.29 13.55
N SER A 235 -8.87 -4.82 13.78
CA SER A 235 -9.17 -5.61 14.98
C SER A 235 -8.32 -6.89 15.02
N CYS A 236 -8.25 -7.63 13.92
CA CYS A 236 -7.46 -8.86 13.80
C CYS A 236 -5.99 -8.61 14.19
N LEU A 237 -5.36 -7.57 13.63
CA LEU A 237 -3.96 -7.26 13.93
C LEU A 237 -3.71 -6.91 15.39
N LEU A 238 -4.63 -6.19 16.02
CA LEU A 238 -4.47 -5.76 17.40
C LEU A 238 -4.72 -6.88 18.41
N TYR A 239 -5.67 -7.77 18.13
CA TYR A 239 -5.95 -8.93 18.99
C TYR A 239 -4.90 -10.04 18.88
N THR A 240 -4.20 -10.15 17.76
CA THR A 240 -3.10 -11.12 17.59
C THR A 240 -1.77 -10.61 18.14
N SER A 241 -1.67 -9.33 18.49
CA SER A 241 -0.50 -8.79 19.18
C SER A 241 -0.54 -9.21 20.66
N PRO A 242 0.51 -9.88 21.20
CA PRO A 242 0.53 -10.29 22.60
C PRO A 242 0.32 -9.07 23.51
N SER A 243 -0.74 -9.12 24.32
CA SER A 243 -1.03 -8.09 25.31
C SER A 243 0.13 -7.96 26.28
N PRO A 244 0.44 -6.76 26.82
CA PRO A 244 1.37 -6.62 27.94
C PRO A 244 1.01 -7.49 29.17
N ARG A 245 -0.26 -7.93 29.28
CA ARG A 245 -0.72 -8.86 30.33
C ARG A 245 -0.21 -10.29 30.12
N ASP A 246 -0.05 -10.74 28.87
CA ASP A 246 0.42 -12.10 28.57
C ASP A 246 1.89 -12.32 28.93
N LYS A 247 2.69 -11.23 28.97
CA LYS A 247 4.10 -11.27 29.38
C LYS A 247 4.29 -11.51 30.90
N ARG A 248 3.24 -11.35 31.72
CA ARG A 248 3.32 -11.59 33.18
C ARG A 248 3.02 -13.02 33.56
N GLN A 249 2.47 -13.86 32.66
CA GLN A 249 2.15 -15.26 32.96
C GLN A 249 3.26 -16.24 32.52
N SER A 250 4.33 -15.78 31.88
CA SER A 250 5.46 -16.61 31.42
C SER A 250 6.74 -16.40 32.24
N ARG A 251 6.60 -16.09 33.54
CA ARG A 251 7.72 -16.11 34.52
C ARG A 251 7.44 -17.11 35.63
#